data_e4fa073875797325c56b706dacaf4a99
#
_entry.id   e4fa073875797325c56b706dacaf4a99
#
_cell.length_a   1.000
_cell.length_b   1.000
_cell.length_c   1.000
_cell.angle_alpha   90.00
_cell.angle_beta   90.00
_cell.angle_gamma   90.00
#
_symmetry.space_group_name_H-M   'P 1'
#
loop_
_entity.id
_entity.type
_entity.pdbx_description
1 polymer ?
#
loop_
_entity_poly.entity_id
_entity_poly.type
_entity_poly.pdbx_seq_one_letter_code
_entity_poly.pdbx_strand_id
1 'polypeptide(L)'
;FSVEYHNVYDAAYFGVPVQFTPNQVPGTPHGYLRLDDLDAFMAQDIGHPLDNPYVKRQLAFREEIVEAARDFSYLGRKGRVAPFTLGFDGPLTAAFMLFGEEIFMLMATEPEKARSLFLFITEACIIRNQALRERAGQPAVKPWGDLADDAIAMVSTEMLENLVLPAHELWFSRMTATTPA
;
A
#
# COMPACT_ATOMS: atom_id res chain seq x y z
N PHE A 1 -16.05 -0.09 -13.88
CA PHE A 1 -15.75 -1.14 -12.88
C PHE A 1 -14.29 -1.05 -12.47
N SER A 2 -13.99 -1.38 -11.23
CA SER A 2 -12.63 -1.44 -10.69
C SER A 2 -12.50 -2.66 -9.78
N VAL A 3 -11.27 -3.14 -9.60
CA VAL A 3 -10.95 -4.06 -8.51
C VAL A 3 -10.72 -3.22 -7.28
N GLU A 4 -11.57 -3.39 -6.27
CA GLU A 4 -11.54 -2.61 -5.05
C GLU A 4 -11.80 -3.51 -3.83
N TYR A 5 -10.85 -3.60 -2.92
CA TYR A 5 -10.99 -4.33 -1.67
C TYR A 5 -10.84 -3.40 -0.46
N HIS A 6 -11.14 -2.13 -0.66
CA HIS A 6 -10.98 -1.12 0.39
C HIS A 6 -9.52 -1.03 0.88
N ASN A 7 -9.26 -0.58 2.09
CA ASN A 7 -7.92 -0.28 2.62
C ASN A 7 -7.14 -1.52 3.09
N VAL A 8 -7.23 -2.65 2.40
CA VAL A 8 -6.50 -3.88 2.79
C VAL A 8 -5.22 -4.10 1.97
N TYR A 9 -4.99 -3.29 0.94
CA TYR A 9 -3.99 -3.57 -0.08
C TYR A 9 -2.55 -3.51 0.43
N ASP A 10 -2.20 -2.61 1.34
CA ASP A 10 -0.84 -2.52 1.86
C ASP A 10 -0.54 -3.71 2.77
N ALA A 11 -1.41 -4.00 3.75
CA ALA A 11 -1.24 -5.15 4.62
C ALA A 11 -1.23 -6.48 3.83
N ALA A 12 -2.15 -6.64 2.87
CA ALA A 12 -2.23 -7.85 2.05
C ALA A 12 -1.01 -8.02 1.13
N TYR A 13 -0.43 -6.93 0.62
CA TYR A 13 0.81 -6.97 -0.15
C TYR A 13 1.97 -7.55 0.66
N PHE A 14 2.05 -7.23 1.95
CA PHE A 14 3.04 -7.77 2.87
C PHE A 14 2.65 -9.12 3.50
N GLY A 15 1.64 -9.79 2.96
CA GLY A 15 1.30 -11.17 3.32
C GLY A 15 0.24 -11.34 4.42
N VAL A 16 -0.36 -10.24 4.88
CA VAL A 16 -1.48 -10.35 5.83
C VAL A 16 -2.72 -10.90 5.11
N PRO A 17 -3.39 -11.93 5.64
CA PRO A 17 -4.54 -12.54 4.98
C PRO A 17 -5.74 -11.59 4.91
N VAL A 18 -6.34 -11.47 3.72
CA VAL A 18 -7.61 -10.74 3.56
C VAL A 18 -8.75 -11.62 4.05
N GLN A 19 -9.57 -11.07 4.93
CA GLN A 19 -10.74 -11.71 5.49
C GLN A 19 -12.02 -11.17 4.85
N PHE A 20 -12.89 -12.08 4.42
CA PHE A 20 -14.19 -11.76 3.85
C PHE A 20 -15.28 -12.18 4.84
N THR A 21 -15.95 -11.20 5.42
CA THR A 21 -17.06 -11.41 6.34
C THR A 21 -18.38 -11.05 5.67
N PRO A 22 -19.44 -11.85 5.77
CA PRO A 22 -20.74 -11.54 5.19
C PRO A 22 -21.24 -10.15 5.61
N ASN A 23 -21.70 -9.36 4.64
CA ASN A 23 -22.22 -7.99 4.82
C ASN A 23 -21.22 -6.98 5.38
N GLN A 24 -19.92 -7.22 5.24
CA GLN A 24 -18.86 -6.30 5.61
C GLN A 24 -17.89 -6.11 4.44
N VAL A 25 -17.20 -4.99 4.42
CA VAL A 25 -16.06 -4.80 3.51
C VAL A 25 -14.95 -5.77 3.89
N PRO A 26 -14.12 -6.21 2.92
CA PRO A 26 -12.93 -7.00 3.24
C PRO A 26 -12.04 -6.29 4.25
N GLY A 27 -11.44 -7.04 5.14
CA GLY A 27 -10.54 -6.53 6.18
C GLY A 27 -9.28 -7.37 6.31
N THR A 28 -8.33 -6.88 7.07
CA THR A 28 -7.13 -7.62 7.51
C THR A 28 -7.03 -7.58 9.02
N PRO A 29 -6.52 -8.64 9.69
CA PRO A 29 -6.22 -8.55 11.11
C PRO A 29 -5.09 -7.55 11.34
N HIS A 30 -5.24 -6.68 12.33
CA HIS A 30 -4.18 -5.78 12.76
C HIS A 30 -3.17 -6.53 13.62
N GLY A 31 -1.89 -6.14 13.53
CA GLY A 31 -0.83 -6.76 14.33
C GLY A 31 -0.62 -8.25 14.01
N TYR A 32 -0.76 -8.61 12.75
CA TYR A 32 -0.56 -9.98 12.28
C TYR A 32 0.91 -10.41 12.32
N LEU A 33 1.83 -9.49 12.03
CA LEU A 33 3.26 -9.72 12.13
C LEU A 33 3.77 -9.40 13.54
N ARG A 34 4.89 -10.02 13.91
CA ARG A 34 5.55 -9.79 15.20
C ARG A 34 6.80 -8.96 15.02
N LEU A 35 7.11 -8.09 15.97
CA LEU A 35 8.37 -7.33 15.95
C LEU A 35 9.61 -8.23 16.02
N ASP A 36 9.50 -9.43 16.57
CA ASP A 36 10.60 -10.40 16.58
C ASP A 36 11.00 -10.83 15.16
N ASP A 37 10.09 -10.74 14.19
CA ASP A 37 10.32 -11.08 12.79
C ASP A 37 10.72 -9.86 11.92
N LEU A 38 10.91 -8.68 12.53
CA LEU A 38 11.11 -7.41 11.83
C LEU A 38 12.32 -7.43 10.89
N ASP A 39 13.44 -7.99 11.32
CA ASP A 39 14.65 -8.03 10.49
C ASP A 39 14.45 -8.96 9.27
N ALA A 40 13.76 -10.08 9.45
CA ALA A 40 13.38 -10.98 8.36
C ALA A 40 12.36 -10.31 7.42
N PHE A 41 11.42 -9.52 7.96
CA PHE A 41 10.47 -8.74 7.19
C PHE A 41 11.19 -7.71 6.30
N MET A 42 12.12 -6.95 6.84
CA MET A 42 12.89 -5.96 6.08
C MET A 42 13.91 -6.57 5.10
N ALA A 43 14.23 -7.86 5.24
CA ALA A 43 15.11 -8.58 4.32
C ALA A 43 14.36 -9.19 3.11
N GLN A 44 13.05 -9.01 2.99
CA GLN A 44 12.27 -9.52 1.87
C GLN A 44 12.70 -8.88 0.54
N ASP A 45 12.68 -9.67 -0.53
CA ASP A 45 12.88 -9.14 -1.89
C ASP A 45 11.65 -8.36 -2.34
N ILE A 46 11.82 -7.07 -2.53
CA ILE A 46 10.79 -6.14 -3.03
C ILE A 46 10.94 -5.83 -4.53
N GLY A 47 11.96 -6.37 -5.19
CA GLY A 47 12.30 -6.05 -6.58
C GLY A 47 11.33 -6.61 -7.62
N HIS A 48 10.50 -7.59 -7.26
CA HIS A 48 9.58 -8.28 -8.18
C HIS A 48 8.11 -8.17 -7.75
N PRO A 49 7.53 -6.95 -7.63
CA PRO A 49 6.22 -6.72 -7.04
C PRO A 49 5.07 -7.40 -7.80
N LEU A 50 5.20 -7.59 -9.12
CA LEU A 50 4.18 -8.28 -9.92
C LEU A 50 4.15 -9.80 -9.68
N ASP A 51 5.20 -10.35 -9.07
CA ASP A 51 5.24 -11.75 -8.66
C ASP A 51 4.60 -12.01 -7.31
N ASN A 52 4.29 -10.94 -6.56
CA ASN A 52 3.62 -11.03 -5.27
C ASN A 52 2.25 -11.73 -5.41
N PRO A 53 1.93 -12.72 -4.54
CA PRO A 53 0.70 -13.51 -4.64
C PRO A 53 -0.58 -12.68 -4.59
N TYR A 54 -0.61 -11.64 -3.74
CA TYR A 54 -1.75 -10.72 -3.67
C TYR A 54 -1.94 -9.97 -4.98
N VAL A 55 -0.86 -9.39 -5.53
CA VAL A 55 -0.90 -8.64 -6.79
C VAL A 55 -1.34 -9.55 -7.95
N LYS A 56 -0.79 -10.77 -8.06
CA LYS A 56 -1.20 -11.75 -9.08
C LYS A 56 -2.69 -12.06 -9.02
N ARG A 57 -3.21 -12.28 -7.80
CA ARG A 57 -4.65 -12.54 -7.60
C ARG A 57 -5.52 -11.37 -8.04
N GLN A 58 -5.13 -10.14 -7.70
CA GLN A 58 -5.89 -8.94 -8.09
C GLN A 58 -5.87 -8.71 -9.61
N LEU A 59 -4.73 -8.95 -10.24
CA LEU A 59 -4.62 -8.87 -11.69
C LEU A 59 -5.48 -9.94 -12.38
N ALA A 60 -5.47 -11.18 -11.90
CA ALA A 60 -6.33 -12.24 -12.43
C ALA A 60 -7.82 -11.89 -12.27
N PHE A 61 -8.22 -11.41 -11.10
CA PHE A 61 -9.60 -10.98 -10.84
C PHE A 61 -10.02 -9.82 -11.77
N ARG A 62 -9.10 -8.88 -12.03
CA ARG A 62 -9.36 -7.82 -13.02
C ARG A 62 -9.64 -8.38 -14.41
N GLU A 63 -8.90 -9.37 -14.87
CA GLU A 63 -9.13 -10.00 -16.19
C GLU A 63 -10.50 -10.69 -16.24
N GLU A 64 -10.96 -11.31 -15.17
CA GLU A 64 -12.32 -11.86 -15.06
C GLU A 64 -13.37 -10.75 -15.18
N ILE A 65 -13.18 -9.60 -14.53
CA ILE A 65 -14.09 -8.45 -14.66
C ILE A 65 -14.07 -7.90 -16.09
N VAL A 66 -12.90 -7.82 -16.74
CA VAL A 66 -12.78 -7.37 -18.14
C VAL A 66 -13.59 -8.28 -19.06
N GLU A 67 -13.47 -9.60 -18.89
CA GLU A 67 -14.24 -10.56 -19.68
C GLU A 67 -15.74 -10.41 -19.44
N ALA A 68 -16.16 -10.35 -18.18
CA ALA A 68 -17.58 -10.16 -17.83
C ALA A 68 -18.17 -8.82 -18.31
N ALA A 69 -17.34 -7.79 -18.41
CA ALA A 69 -17.76 -6.46 -18.86
C ALA A 69 -17.79 -6.30 -20.39
N ARG A 70 -17.27 -7.26 -21.16
CA ARG A 70 -17.10 -7.15 -22.63
C ARG A 70 -18.40 -6.79 -23.34
N ASP A 71 -19.48 -7.48 -22.99
CA ASP A 71 -20.81 -7.30 -23.61
C ASP A 71 -21.76 -6.50 -22.71
N PHE A 72 -21.28 -6.00 -21.58
CA PHE A 72 -22.12 -5.25 -20.66
C PHE A 72 -22.34 -3.83 -21.15
N SER A 73 -23.63 -3.46 -21.19
CA SER A 73 -24.04 -2.07 -21.44
C SER A 73 -25.18 -1.67 -20.51
N TYR A 74 -25.20 -0.41 -20.12
CA TYR A 74 -26.27 0.18 -19.32
C TYR A 74 -26.65 1.54 -19.89
N LEU A 75 -27.90 1.76 -20.16
CA LEU A 75 -28.44 2.98 -20.78
C LEU A 75 -27.65 3.40 -22.05
N GLY A 76 -27.31 2.43 -22.91
CA GLY A 76 -26.58 2.66 -24.16
C GLY A 76 -25.08 2.93 -23.99
N ARG A 77 -24.54 2.87 -22.77
CA ARG A 77 -23.09 3.04 -22.46
C ARG A 77 -22.45 1.69 -22.24
N LYS A 78 -21.35 1.42 -22.95
CA LYS A 78 -20.55 0.21 -22.73
C LYS A 78 -19.81 0.28 -21.39
N GLY A 79 -19.75 -0.86 -20.70
CA GLY A 79 -18.93 -1.02 -19.51
C GLY A 79 -17.45 -0.80 -19.82
N ARG A 80 -16.75 -0.19 -18.88
CA ARG A 80 -15.27 -0.06 -18.90
C ARG A 80 -14.71 -0.52 -17.58
N VAL A 81 -13.58 -1.21 -17.64
CA VAL A 81 -12.84 -1.67 -16.45
C VAL A 81 -11.59 -0.80 -16.30
N ALA A 82 -11.45 -0.19 -15.14
CA ALA A 82 -10.30 0.63 -14.84
C ALA A 82 -9.00 -0.20 -14.82
N PRO A 83 -7.85 0.40 -15.11
CA PRO A 83 -6.57 -0.20 -14.81
C PRO A 83 -6.49 -0.55 -13.32
N PHE A 84 -5.81 -1.66 -13.01
CA PHE A 84 -5.49 -1.96 -11.61
C PHE A 84 -4.27 -1.16 -11.19
N THR A 85 -4.47 -0.22 -10.32
CA THR A 85 -3.43 0.56 -9.65
C THR A 85 -3.77 0.64 -8.16
N LEU A 86 -2.78 0.85 -7.33
CA LEU A 86 -2.95 0.96 -5.88
C LEU A 86 -2.56 2.36 -5.39
N GLY A 87 -3.12 2.75 -4.26
CA GLY A 87 -2.65 3.85 -3.46
C GLY A 87 -1.49 3.46 -2.52
N PHE A 88 -1.30 4.28 -1.52
CA PHE A 88 -0.46 3.99 -0.36
C PHE A 88 -1.07 4.68 0.85
N ASP A 89 -1.36 3.91 1.89
CA ASP A 89 -1.96 4.41 3.13
C ASP A 89 -0.94 5.12 4.03
N GLY A 90 0.31 5.20 3.58
CA GLY A 90 1.41 5.81 4.31
C GLY A 90 2.19 4.82 5.17
N PRO A 91 3.45 5.17 5.50
CA PRO A 91 4.36 4.26 6.18
C PRO A 91 3.92 3.90 7.60
N LEU A 92 3.42 4.85 8.38
CA LEU A 92 3.02 4.60 9.75
C LEU A 92 1.70 3.82 9.81
N THR A 93 0.72 4.19 8.98
CA THR A 93 -0.55 3.45 8.89
C THR A 93 -0.31 2.02 8.42
N ALA A 94 0.51 1.80 7.40
CA ALA A 94 0.86 0.46 6.93
C ALA A 94 1.58 -0.34 8.03
N ALA A 95 2.57 0.26 8.72
CA ALA A 95 3.27 -0.40 9.82
C ALA A 95 2.34 -0.74 10.98
N PHE A 96 1.39 0.15 11.33
CA PHE A 96 0.38 -0.11 12.35
C PHE A 96 -0.56 -1.27 11.96
N MET A 97 -0.96 -1.35 10.70
CA MET A 97 -1.75 -2.49 10.22
C MET A 97 -0.98 -3.81 10.33
N LEU A 98 0.33 -3.79 10.05
CA LEU A 98 1.20 -4.97 10.06
C LEU A 98 1.54 -5.43 11.47
N PHE A 99 1.99 -4.52 12.35
CA PHE A 99 2.58 -4.82 13.67
C PHE A 99 1.68 -4.41 14.85
N GLY A 100 0.53 -3.77 14.58
CA GLY A 100 -0.36 -3.30 15.63
C GLY A 100 0.26 -2.20 16.49
N GLU A 101 -0.17 -2.14 17.74
CA GLU A 101 0.30 -1.12 18.70
C GLU A 101 1.79 -1.25 19.07
N GLU A 102 2.40 -2.42 18.80
CA GLU A 102 3.83 -2.64 19.05
C GLU A 102 4.72 -1.66 18.27
N ILE A 103 4.23 -1.10 17.15
CA ILE A 103 4.97 -0.11 16.37
C ILE A 103 5.28 1.15 17.18
N PHE A 104 4.38 1.61 18.04
CA PHE A 104 4.59 2.78 18.87
C PHE A 104 5.66 2.54 19.95
N MET A 105 5.74 1.30 20.45
CA MET A 105 6.82 0.90 21.35
C MET A 105 8.17 0.92 20.63
N LEU A 106 8.22 0.38 19.40
CA LEU A 106 9.43 0.40 18.57
C LEU A 106 9.89 1.84 18.31
N MET A 107 8.98 2.75 17.97
CA MET A 107 9.29 4.17 17.75
C MET A 107 9.91 4.84 18.99
N ALA A 108 9.48 4.44 20.20
CA ALA A 108 9.97 5.01 21.44
C ALA A 108 11.30 4.39 21.92
N THR A 109 11.51 3.09 21.67
CA THR A 109 12.67 2.34 22.21
C THR A 109 13.80 2.17 21.21
N GLU A 110 13.47 2.06 19.91
CA GLU A 110 14.42 1.82 18.81
C GLU A 110 14.09 2.72 17.59
N PRO A 111 14.18 4.07 17.74
CA PRO A 111 13.70 5.02 16.72
C PRO A 111 14.34 4.83 15.35
N GLU A 112 15.63 4.52 15.28
CA GLU A 112 16.33 4.28 14.00
C GLU A 112 15.83 3.02 13.28
N LYS A 113 15.44 2.00 14.04
CA LYS A 113 14.86 0.78 13.49
C LYS A 113 13.45 1.03 12.97
N ALA A 114 12.66 1.81 13.71
CA ALA A 114 11.34 2.25 13.26
C ALA A 114 11.42 3.09 11.96
N ARG A 115 12.34 4.04 11.91
CA ARG A 115 12.60 4.84 10.70
C ARG A 115 13.00 3.97 9.50
N SER A 116 13.88 2.99 9.73
CA SER A 116 14.31 2.05 8.68
C SER A 116 13.14 1.22 8.15
N LEU A 117 12.24 0.79 9.05
CA LEU A 117 11.01 0.09 8.67
C LEU A 117 10.10 0.96 7.80
N PHE A 118 9.87 2.23 8.17
CA PHE A 118 9.03 3.14 7.40
C PHE A 118 9.60 3.39 6.00
N LEU A 119 10.91 3.56 5.90
CA LEU A 119 11.59 3.69 4.60
C LEU A 119 11.46 2.41 3.75
N PHE A 120 11.63 1.23 4.35
CA PHE A 120 11.48 -0.05 3.67
C PHE A 120 10.05 -0.25 3.13
N ILE A 121 9.02 -0.02 3.95
CA ILE A 121 7.62 -0.12 3.54
C ILE A 121 7.34 0.84 2.38
N THR A 122 7.82 2.08 2.49
CA THR A 122 7.63 3.10 1.45
C THR A 122 8.31 2.71 0.15
N GLU A 123 9.56 2.24 0.18
CA GLU A 123 10.28 1.79 -1.01
C GLU A 123 9.55 0.62 -1.69
N ALA A 124 9.10 -0.38 -0.93
CA ALA A 124 8.32 -1.50 -1.45
C ALA A 124 7.03 -1.04 -2.14
N CYS A 125 6.31 -0.09 -1.53
CA CYS A 125 5.09 0.48 -2.11
C CYS A 125 5.36 1.34 -3.35
N ILE A 126 6.49 2.07 -3.40
CA ILE A 126 6.92 2.81 -4.60
C ILE A 126 7.15 1.84 -5.77
N ILE A 127 7.98 0.82 -5.55
CA ILE A 127 8.32 -0.17 -6.59
C ILE A 127 7.05 -0.86 -7.09
N ARG A 128 6.16 -1.29 -6.19
CA ARG A 128 4.86 -1.87 -6.52
C ARG A 128 4.01 -0.94 -7.36
N ASN A 129 3.85 0.32 -6.93
CA ASN A 129 2.99 1.26 -7.62
C ASN A 129 3.53 1.64 -9.01
N GLN A 130 4.84 1.83 -9.14
CA GLN A 130 5.47 2.10 -10.44
C GLN A 130 5.25 0.94 -11.40
N ALA A 131 5.50 -0.31 -10.98
CA ALA A 131 5.29 -1.50 -11.80
C ALA A 131 3.82 -1.69 -12.23
N LEU A 132 2.86 -1.45 -11.35
CA LEU A 132 1.44 -1.52 -11.67
C LEU A 132 1.01 -0.43 -12.67
N ARG A 133 1.52 0.79 -12.52
CA ARG A 133 1.24 1.90 -13.43
C ARG A 133 1.83 1.64 -14.82
N GLU A 134 3.08 1.19 -14.89
CA GLU A 134 3.73 0.81 -16.15
C GLU A 134 2.95 -0.32 -16.86
N ARG A 135 2.57 -1.35 -16.13
CA ARG A 135 1.72 -2.43 -16.66
C ARG A 135 0.38 -1.90 -17.19
N ALA A 136 -0.17 -0.88 -16.56
CA ALA A 136 -1.42 -0.21 -16.96
C ALA A 136 -1.23 0.77 -18.13
N GLY A 137 -0.03 0.92 -18.68
CA GLY A 137 0.30 1.90 -19.73
C GLY A 137 0.26 3.36 -19.24
N GLN A 138 0.45 3.58 -17.93
CA GLN A 138 0.47 4.89 -17.30
C GLN A 138 1.91 5.32 -16.98
N PRO A 139 2.21 6.63 -16.95
CA PRO A 139 3.49 7.09 -16.43
C PRO A 139 3.74 6.59 -14.99
N ALA A 140 4.95 6.16 -14.69
CA ALA A 140 5.34 5.70 -13.35
C ALA A 140 5.13 6.80 -12.29
N VAL A 141 5.42 8.05 -12.66
CA VAL A 141 5.26 9.24 -11.82
C VAL A 141 3.92 9.93 -12.12
N LYS A 142 3.20 10.33 -11.08
CA LYS A 142 1.95 11.10 -11.19
C LYS A 142 2.25 12.60 -11.33
N PRO A 143 1.36 13.40 -11.98
CA PRO A 143 1.54 14.86 -12.04
C PRO A 143 1.38 15.53 -10.66
N TRP A 144 0.67 14.91 -9.75
CA TRP A 144 0.46 15.32 -8.35
C TRP A 144 0.42 14.07 -7.48
N GLY A 145 0.68 14.22 -6.19
CA GLY A 145 0.72 13.11 -5.23
C GLY A 145 -0.31 13.25 -4.13
N ASP A 146 -0.64 12.11 -3.58
CA ASP A 146 -1.49 11.93 -2.41
C ASP A 146 -0.86 10.88 -1.50
N LEU A 147 -1.14 10.99 -0.22
CA LEU A 147 -0.73 10.07 0.83
C LEU A 147 -1.76 10.14 1.96
N ALA A 148 -2.26 9.01 2.40
CA ALA A 148 -3.27 8.91 3.44
C ALA A 148 -2.70 8.22 4.69
N ASP A 149 -1.81 8.89 5.42
CA ASP A 149 -1.16 8.32 6.62
C ASP A 149 -1.92 8.69 7.90
N ASP A 150 -3.10 8.09 8.09
CA ASP A 150 -4.04 8.44 9.17
C ASP A 150 -3.45 8.20 10.56
N ALA A 151 -2.55 7.23 10.72
CA ALA A 151 -1.93 6.90 12.01
C ALA A 151 -1.01 8.01 12.55
N ILE A 152 -0.62 9.00 11.73
CA ILE A 152 0.17 10.16 12.21
C ILE A 152 -0.55 10.97 13.30
N ALA A 153 -1.88 10.88 13.37
CA ALA A 153 -2.66 11.51 14.44
C ALA A 153 -2.39 10.91 15.83
N MET A 154 -1.72 9.75 15.90
CA MET A 154 -1.45 9.01 17.13
C MET A 154 -0.04 9.25 17.70
N VAL A 155 0.78 10.06 17.05
CA VAL A 155 2.18 10.30 17.45
C VAL A 155 2.44 11.78 17.73
N SER A 156 3.55 12.06 18.46
CA SER A 156 3.98 13.44 18.67
C SER A 156 4.53 14.06 17.39
N THR A 157 4.53 15.40 17.33
CA THR A 157 5.17 16.13 16.22
C THR A 157 6.63 15.75 16.05
N GLU A 158 7.38 15.59 17.15
CA GLU A 158 8.78 15.17 17.12
C GLU A 158 8.98 13.78 16.49
N MET A 159 8.13 12.80 16.86
CA MET A 159 8.17 11.47 16.25
C MET A 159 7.79 11.53 14.76
N LEU A 160 6.78 12.31 14.41
CA LEU A 160 6.39 12.51 13.02
C LEU A 160 7.57 13.07 12.21
N GLU A 161 8.16 14.18 12.65
CA GLU A 161 9.24 14.87 11.93
C GLU A 161 10.47 14.00 11.77
N ASN A 162 10.90 13.33 12.84
CA ASN A 162 12.15 12.58 12.84
C ASN A 162 12.05 11.18 12.22
N LEU A 163 10.91 10.52 12.33
CA LEU A 163 10.79 9.10 11.96
C LEU A 163 9.94 8.87 10.71
N VAL A 164 8.84 9.61 10.55
CA VAL A 164 7.83 9.33 9.50
C VAL A 164 8.02 10.23 8.28
N LEU A 165 8.23 11.54 8.47
CA LEU A 165 8.39 12.48 7.35
C LEU A 165 9.47 12.12 6.35
N PRO A 166 10.64 11.55 6.72
CA PRO A 166 11.63 11.09 5.74
C PRO A 166 11.06 10.05 4.74
N ALA A 167 10.14 9.21 5.19
CA ALA A 167 9.47 8.24 4.33
C ALA A 167 8.39 8.90 3.44
N HIS A 168 7.68 9.92 3.93
CA HIS A 168 6.79 10.75 3.10
C HIS A 168 7.58 11.48 2.00
N GLU A 169 8.71 12.10 2.35
CA GLU A 169 9.59 12.77 1.38
C GLU A 169 10.07 11.81 0.31
N LEU A 170 10.47 10.59 0.69
CA LEU A 170 10.84 9.54 -0.25
C LEU A 170 9.70 9.23 -1.23
N TRP A 171 8.47 9.04 -0.71
CA TRP A 171 7.28 8.78 -1.53
C TRP A 171 7.04 9.90 -2.54
N PHE A 172 6.94 11.14 -2.06
CA PHE A 172 6.64 12.27 -2.94
C PHE A 172 7.74 12.52 -3.96
N SER A 173 9.01 12.41 -3.58
CA SER A 173 10.14 12.57 -4.50
C SER A 173 10.17 11.56 -5.65
N ARG A 174 9.68 10.35 -5.41
CA ARG A 174 9.73 9.22 -6.35
C ARG A 174 8.43 9.01 -7.12
N MET A 175 7.29 9.42 -6.55
CA MET A 175 5.96 9.12 -7.11
C MET A 175 5.28 10.33 -7.72
N THR A 176 5.78 11.56 -7.49
CA THR A 176 5.15 12.79 -7.98
C THR A 176 6.12 13.68 -8.77
N ALA A 177 5.58 14.36 -9.81
CA ALA A 177 6.35 15.31 -10.58
C ALA A 177 6.53 16.68 -9.87
N THR A 178 5.68 16.97 -8.88
CA THR A 178 5.72 18.19 -8.07
C THR A 178 5.91 17.81 -6.61
N THR A 179 6.98 18.27 -6.00
CA THR A 179 7.14 18.17 -4.55
C THR A 179 6.11 19.08 -3.88
N PRO A 180 5.37 18.62 -2.86
CA PRO A 180 4.53 19.52 -2.06
C PRO A 180 5.37 20.66 -1.49
N ALA A 181 4.82 21.87 -1.54
CA ALA A 181 5.45 23.06 -0.95
C ALA A 181 5.34 23.04 0.58
#